data_739dea2cc5a8215bf092b583e5b19002
#
_entry.id   739dea2cc5a8215bf092b583e5b19002
#
_cell.length_a   1.000
_cell.length_b   1.000
_cell.length_c   1.000
_cell.angle_alpha   90.00
_cell.angle_beta   90.00
_cell.angle_gamma   90.00
#
_symmetry.space_group_name_H-M   'P 1'
#
loop_
_entity.id
_entity.type
_entity.pdbx_description
1 polymer ?
#
loop_
_entity_poly.entity_id
_entity_poly.type
_entity_poly.pdbx_seq_one_letter_code
_entity_poly.pdbx_strand_id
1 'polypeptide(L)'
;MSEGRRDGQDSRPEEILPGGAPADGEGNASPAPDGDTQTWYRRGLDLLGSGSPAAAAQLLERAAGAEPHSRMVREALARAQFDAGWYAAAAASFRMIVEASPADDYAHFGLGLALARSGAPGEAAEYLALAAAMRPDLPHYTGALRGVRATLRARDQAARGGPDEAGAGDTQ
;
A
#
# COMPACT_ATOMS: atom_id res chain seq x y z
N MET A 1 -48.46 -37.17 74.35
CA MET A 1 -49.34 -35.98 74.49
C MET A 1 -48.77 -34.96 73.53
N SER A 2 -49.44 -34.90 72.50
CA SER A 2 -50.21 -33.76 71.88
C SER A 2 -49.31 -32.82 71.14
N GLU A 3 -49.40 -32.87 69.84
CA GLU A 3 -50.19 -32.02 68.90
C GLU A 3 -49.58 -30.63 68.80
N GLY A 4 -49.37 -30.07 67.65
CA GLY A 4 -50.06 -30.08 66.40
C GLY A 4 -49.47 -29.00 65.51
N ARG A 5 -49.62 -29.24 64.25
CA ARG A 5 -50.23 -28.41 63.21
C ARG A 5 -49.66 -26.97 63.07
N ARG A 6 -49.49 -26.44 61.97
CA ARG A 6 -49.99 -26.41 60.53
C ARG A 6 -49.18 -25.44 59.74
N ASP A 7 -48.93 -25.79 58.52
CA ASP A 7 -49.42 -25.17 57.32
C ASP A 7 -49.10 -23.67 57.10
N GLY A 8 -48.43 -23.39 56.13
CA GLY A 8 -48.24 -22.06 55.50
C GLY A 8 -47.49 -22.19 54.19
N GLN A 9 -48.16 -22.80 53.24
CA GLN A 9 -47.81 -22.61 51.81
C GLN A 9 -47.94 -21.14 51.49
N ASP A 10 -46.87 -20.51 51.10
CA ASP A 10 -46.98 -19.30 50.34
C ASP A 10 -46.09 -19.48 49.06
N SER A 11 -46.76 -19.99 48.03
CA SER A 11 -46.26 -20.09 46.69
C SER A 11 -46.29 -18.69 46.06
N ARG A 12 -45.19 -18.00 46.05
CA ARG A 12 -45.03 -16.85 45.17
C ARG A 12 -44.44 -17.35 43.86
N PRO A 13 -45.07 -17.03 42.72
CA PRO A 13 -44.50 -17.33 41.43
C PRO A 13 -43.22 -16.51 41.24
N GLU A 14 -42.12 -17.19 40.99
CA GLU A 14 -40.89 -16.56 40.49
C GLU A 14 -41.21 -15.86 39.18
N GLU A 15 -41.16 -14.56 39.22
CA GLU A 15 -41.22 -13.70 38.07
C GLU A 15 -39.93 -13.92 37.26
N ILE A 16 -40.04 -14.75 36.22
CA ILE A 16 -38.97 -14.96 35.25
C ILE A 16 -38.84 -13.68 34.43
N LEU A 17 -37.85 -12.85 34.79
CA LEU A 17 -37.40 -11.75 33.93
C LEU A 17 -36.83 -12.34 32.65
N PRO A 18 -37.28 -11.88 31.48
CA PRO A 18 -36.68 -12.33 30.21
C PRO A 18 -35.23 -11.87 30.18
N GLY A 19 -34.34 -12.84 30.13
CA GLY A 19 -32.93 -12.63 29.95
C GLY A 19 -32.66 -11.78 28.71
N GLY A 20 -32.00 -10.66 28.92
CA GLY A 20 -31.44 -9.88 27.82
C GLY A 20 -30.51 -10.76 26.99
N ALA A 21 -30.79 -10.88 25.71
CA ALA A 21 -29.91 -11.52 24.76
C ALA A 21 -28.56 -10.83 24.81
N PRO A 22 -27.44 -11.57 24.85
CA PRO A 22 -26.15 -10.97 24.62
C PRO A 22 -26.13 -10.42 23.17
N ALA A 23 -25.82 -9.14 23.05
CA ALA A 23 -25.53 -8.54 21.76
C ALA A 23 -24.23 -9.16 21.25
N ASP A 24 -24.35 -10.25 20.51
CA ASP A 24 -23.26 -10.85 19.77
C ASP A 24 -22.90 -9.94 18.59
N GLY A 25 -22.21 -8.86 18.93
CA GLY A 25 -21.43 -8.07 18.00
C GLY A 25 -20.07 -8.73 17.79
N GLU A 26 -20.05 -10.00 17.46
CA GLU A 26 -18.84 -10.62 16.90
C GLU A 26 -18.66 -10.07 15.50
N GLY A 27 -17.98 -8.91 15.44
CA GLY A 27 -17.31 -8.49 14.23
C GLY A 27 -16.40 -9.65 13.82
N ASN A 28 -16.70 -10.22 12.67
CA ASN A 28 -15.88 -11.20 11.99
C ASN A 28 -14.52 -10.55 11.64
N ALA A 29 -13.69 -10.33 12.63
CA ALA A 29 -12.28 -10.10 12.45
C ALA A 29 -11.70 -11.44 12.00
N SER A 30 -11.44 -11.58 10.71
CA SER A 30 -10.62 -12.67 10.21
C SER A 30 -9.41 -12.80 11.14
N PRO A 31 -9.10 -14.01 11.64
CA PRO A 31 -7.98 -14.17 12.54
C PRO A 31 -6.74 -13.57 11.87
N ALA A 32 -6.12 -12.60 12.53
CA ALA A 32 -4.84 -12.10 12.08
C ALA A 32 -3.91 -13.32 11.90
N PRO A 33 -3.20 -13.48 10.80
CA PRO A 33 -2.30 -14.61 10.64
C PRO A 33 -1.34 -14.58 11.81
N ASP A 34 -1.27 -15.70 12.53
CA ASP A 34 -0.38 -15.89 13.68
C ASP A 34 1.06 -15.51 13.26
N GLY A 35 1.61 -14.49 13.89
CA GLY A 35 2.97 -14.06 13.63
C GLY A 35 3.23 -12.65 14.17
N ASP A 36 4.46 -12.45 14.63
CA ASP A 36 5.00 -11.14 14.92
C ASP A 36 5.42 -10.42 13.63
N THR A 37 5.75 -9.15 13.73
CA THR A 37 6.21 -8.31 12.61
C THR A 37 7.35 -8.95 11.84
N GLN A 38 8.28 -9.58 12.54
CA GLN A 38 9.44 -10.22 11.92
C GLN A 38 9.03 -11.43 11.08
N THR A 39 8.05 -12.19 11.53
CA THR A 39 7.51 -13.33 10.79
C THR A 39 6.78 -12.84 9.53
N TRP A 40 5.97 -11.78 9.61
CA TRP A 40 5.30 -11.19 8.45
C TRP A 40 6.31 -10.63 7.44
N TYR A 41 7.33 -9.94 7.92
CA TYR A 41 8.40 -9.42 7.07
C TYR A 41 9.13 -10.55 6.32
N ARG A 42 9.57 -11.59 7.01
CA ARG A 42 10.29 -12.72 6.41
C ARG A 42 9.42 -13.45 5.37
N ARG A 43 8.17 -13.77 5.72
CA ARG A 43 7.22 -14.37 4.78
C ARG A 43 6.93 -13.47 3.58
N GLY A 44 6.86 -12.17 3.79
CA GLY A 44 6.70 -11.19 2.70
C GLY A 44 7.88 -11.25 1.72
N LEU A 45 9.11 -11.34 2.22
CA LEU A 45 10.29 -11.51 1.37
C LEU A 45 10.29 -12.84 0.61
N ASP A 46 9.89 -13.94 1.25
CA ASP A 46 9.77 -15.26 0.63
C ASP A 46 8.74 -15.24 -0.52
N LEU A 47 7.60 -14.56 -0.30
CA LEU A 47 6.57 -14.37 -1.33
C LEU A 47 7.08 -13.51 -2.50
N LEU A 48 7.87 -12.47 -2.24
CA LEU A 48 8.53 -11.71 -3.30
C LEU A 48 9.48 -12.59 -4.10
N GLY A 49 10.32 -13.37 -3.42
CA GLY A 49 11.26 -14.29 -4.05
C GLY A 49 10.59 -15.39 -4.88
N SER A 50 9.39 -15.80 -4.50
CA SER A 50 8.58 -16.81 -5.21
C SER A 50 7.69 -16.23 -6.33
N GLY A 51 7.78 -14.91 -6.61
CA GLY A 51 7.00 -14.27 -7.66
C GLY A 51 5.53 -14.01 -7.30
N SER A 52 5.23 -13.86 -6.02
CA SER A 52 3.89 -13.56 -5.51
C SER A 52 3.82 -12.16 -4.90
N PRO A 53 4.08 -11.08 -5.67
CA PRO A 53 4.26 -9.72 -5.12
C PRO A 53 2.99 -9.15 -4.50
N ALA A 54 1.81 -9.46 -5.01
CA ALA A 54 0.55 -8.99 -4.44
C ALA A 54 0.31 -9.57 -3.03
N ALA A 55 0.57 -10.87 -2.84
CA ALA A 55 0.46 -11.51 -1.52
C ALA A 55 1.56 -10.98 -0.57
N ALA A 56 2.76 -10.75 -1.09
CA ALA A 56 3.84 -10.13 -0.34
C ALA A 56 3.46 -8.73 0.16
N ALA A 57 2.91 -7.88 -0.71
CA ALA A 57 2.48 -6.53 -0.36
C ALA A 57 1.44 -6.53 0.77
N GLN A 58 0.44 -7.40 0.71
CA GLN A 58 -0.58 -7.52 1.76
C GLN A 58 0.02 -7.89 3.12
N LEU A 59 0.99 -8.79 3.13
CA LEU A 59 1.63 -9.23 4.37
C LEU A 59 2.59 -8.17 4.92
N LEU A 60 3.37 -7.53 4.04
CA LEU A 60 4.28 -6.45 4.39
C LEU A 60 3.54 -5.18 4.85
N GLU A 61 2.32 -4.93 4.37
CA GLU A 61 1.48 -3.84 4.85
C GLU A 61 1.11 -4.03 6.33
N ARG A 62 0.81 -5.26 6.75
CA ARG A 62 0.59 -5.57 8.18
C ARG A 62 1.85 -5.34 9.01
N ALA A 63 3.01 -5.77 8.50
CA ALA A 63 4.28 -5.53 9.16
C ALA A 63 4.58 -4.02 9.27
N ALA A 64 4.32 -3.25 8.23
CA ALA A 64 4.49 -1.80 8.22
C ALA A 64 3.52 -1.07 9.16
N GLY A 65 2.31 -1.60 9.35
CA GLY A 65 1.36 -1.10 10.34
C GLY A 65 1.82 -1.34 11.77
N ALA A 66 2.47 -2.47 12.04
CA ALA A 66 3.03 -2.78 13.36
C ALA A 66 4.34 -2.02 13.64
N GLU A 67 5.17 -1.80 12.63
CA GLU A 67 6.45 -1.07 12.72
C GLU A 67 6.50 0.09 11.71
N PRO A 68 5.74 1.17 11.91
CA PRO A 68 5.61 2.24 10.93
C PRO A 68 6.91 3.01 10.66
N HIS A 69 7.88 2.95 11.55
CA HIS A 69 9.19 3.60 11.42
C HIS A 69 10.29 2.68 10.86
N SER A 70 9.99 1.41 10.63
CA SER A 70 10.96 0.47 10.07
C SER A 70 11.17 0.74 8.57
N ARG A 71 12.32 1.36 8.24
CA ARG A 71 12.72 1.61 6.84
C ARG A 71 12.75 0.30 6.05
N MET A 72 13.31 -0.74 6.63
CA MET A 72 13.47 -2.05 5.98
C MET A 72 12.13 -2.66 5.58
N VAL A 73 11.14 -2.62 6.47
CA VAL A 73 9.78 -3.12 6.20
C VAL A 73 9.11 -2.27 5.12
N ARG A 74 9.25 -0.95 5.20
CA ARG A 74 8.65 -0.04 4.23
C ARG A 74 9.26 -0.17 2.83
N GLU A 75 10.58 -0.38 2.74
CA GLU A 75 11.26 -0.62 1.47
C GLU A 75 10.79 -1.93 0.83
N ALA A 76 10.69 -3.01 1.61
CA ALA A 76 10.15 -4.28 1.13
C ALA A 76 8.70 -4.15 0.65
N LEU A 77 7.87 -3.40 1.40
CA LEU A 77 6.48 -3.10 1.01
C LEU A 77 6.42 -2.33 -0.31
N ALA A 78 7.21 -1.25 -0.44
CA ALA A 78 7.25 -0.43 -1.64
C ALA A 78 7.65 -1.24 -2.87
N ARG A 79 8.65 -2.11 -2.72
CA ARG A 79 9.07 -3.04 -3.77
C ARG A 79 7.97 -4.03 -4.13
N ALA A 80 7.33 -4.65 -3.13
CA ALA A 80 6.24 -5.60 -3.37
C ALA A 80 5.06 -4.94 -4.10
N GLN A 81 4.68 -3.73 -3.71
CA GLN A 81 3.65 -2.93 -4.36
C GLN A 81 4.03 -2.60 -5.81
N PHE A 82 5.28 -2.24 -6.06
CA PHE A 82 5.77 -1.96 -7.41
C PHE A 82 5.71 -3.20 -8.30
N ASP A 83 6.22 -4.33 -7.82
CA ASP A 83 6.23 -5.60 -8.56
C ASP A 83 4.81 -6.15 -8.78
N ALA A 84 3.87 -5.83 -7.89
CA ALA A 84 2.43 -6.13 -8.04
C ALA A 84 1.71 -5.20 -9.03
N GLY A 85 2.38 -4.16 -9.56
CA GLY A 85 1.77 -3.16 -10.44
C GLY A 85 0.96 -2.09 -9.68
N TRP A 86 1.02 -2.05 -8.36
CA TRP A 86 0.32 -1.06 -7.53
C TRP A 86 1.16 0.23 -7.42
N TYR A 87 1.40 0.85 -8.57
CA TYR A 87 2.39 1.93 -8.70
C TYR A 87 2.09 3.15 -7.85
N ALA A 88 0.83 3.52 -7.69
CA ALA A 88 0.45 4.65 -6.84
C ALA A 88 0.74 4.36 -5.35
N ALA A 89 0.48 3.14 -4.88
CA ALA A 89 0.81 2.72 -3.52
C ALA A 89 2.33 2.64 -3.31
N ALA A 90 3.06 2.09 -4.29
CA ALA A 90 4.52 2.04 -4.26
C ALA A 90 5.13 3.46 -4.18
N ALA A 91 4.61 4.40 -4.97
CA ALA A 91 5.03 5.81 -4.92
C ALA A 91 4.81 6.41 -3.53
N ALA A 92 3.67 6.16 -2.90
CA ALA A 92 3.40 6.63 -1.54
C ALA A 92 4.38 6.02 -0.52
N SER A 93 4.65 4.71 -0.61
CA SER A 93 5.60 4.03 0.28
C SER A 93 7.04 4.53 0.09
N PHE A 94 7.51 4.71 -1.14
CA PHE A 94 8.83 5.29 -1.42
C PHE A 94 8.93 6.75 -0.97
N ARG A 95 7.88 7.56 -1.15
CA ARG A 95 7.84 8.97 -0.71
C ARG A 95 8.06 9.07 0.80
N MET A 96 7.46 8.21 1.60
CA MET A 96 7.69 8.18 3.04
C MET A 96 9.15 7.86 3.40
N ILE A 97 9.84 7.04 2.60
CA ILE A 97 11.27 6.77 2.81
C ILE A 97 12.10 8.01 2.46
N VAL A 98 11.82 8.66 1.34
CA VAL A 98 12.49 9.91 0.92
C VAL A 98 12.32 11.02 1.94
N GLU A 99 11.13 11.19 2.50
CA GLU A 99 10.84 12.18 3.54
C GLU A 99 11.62 11.91 4.84
N ALA A 100 11.72 10.65 5.23
CA ALA A 100 12.49 10.24 6.41
C ALA A 100 14.02 10.25 6.18
N SER A 101 14.44 10.01 4.95
CA SER A 101 15.85 9.87 4.55
C SER A 101 16.10 10.51 3.18
N PRO A 102 16.25 11.84 3.09
CA PRO A 102 16.40 12.55 1.82
C PRO A 102 17.65 12.17 1.02
N ALA A 103 18.63 11.53 1.64
CA ALA A 103 19.86 11.05 0.99
C ALA A 103 19.77 9.60 0.48
N ASP A 104 18.59 8.99 0.51
CA ASP A 104 18.37 7.62 0.05
C ASP A 104 18.19 7.57 -1.47
N ASP A 105 19.26 7.28 -2.18
CA ASP A 105 19.26 7.22 -3.65
C ASP A 105 18.32 6.16 -4.21
N TYR A 106 18.23 5.00 -3.54
CA TYR A 106 17.33 3.93 -3.97
C TYR A 106 15.85 4.31 -3.81
N ALA A 107 15.50 4.99 -2.73
CA ALA A 107 14.13 5.47 -2.52
C ALA A 107 13.73 6.52 -3.56
N HIS A 108 14.63 7.46 -3.92
CA HIS A 108 14.41 8.40 -5.02
C HIS A 108 14.22 7.67 -6.35
N PHE A 109 15.05 6.69 -6.65
CA PHE A 109 14.93 5.87 -7.86
C PHE A 109 13.60 5.12 -7.91
N GLY A 110 13.24 4.42 -6.82
CA GLY A 110 11.97 3.67 -6.71
C GLY A 110 10.75 4.57 -6.85
N LEU A 111 10.78 5.74 -6.19
CA LEU A 111 9.71 6.75 -6.30
C LEU A 111 9.56 7.23 -7.75
N GLY A 112 10.66 7.58 -8.39
CA GLY A 112 10.64 8.02 -9.78
C GLY A 112 10.11 6.96 -10.74
N LEU A 113 10.49 5.69 -10.57
CA LEU A 113 9.93 4.59 -11.38
C LEU A 113 8.43 4.41 -11.14
N ALA A 114 7.99 4.44 -9.89
CA ALA A 114 6.59 4.27 -9.53
C ALA A 114 5.73 5.41 -10.10
N LEU A 115 6.19 6.66 -10.01
CA LEU A 115 5.53 7.82 -10.61
C LEU A 115 5.47 7.74 -12.14
N ALA A 116 6.53 7.30 -12.80
CA ALA A 116 6.52 7.11 -14.24
C ALA A 116 5.46 6.09 -14.68
N ARG A 117 5.35 4.99 -13.94
CA ARG A 117 4.36 3.92 -14.20
C ARG A 117 2.94 4.30 -13.82
N SER A 118 2.74 5.18 -12.84
CA SER A 118 1.43 5.71 -12.46
C SER A 118 0.94 6.88 -13.34
N GLY A 119 1.74 7.30 -14.33
CA GLY A 119 1.32 8.31 -15.31
C GLY A 119 1.76 9.74 -15.00
N ALA A 120 2.66 9.94 -14.01
CA ALA A 120 3.22 11.22 -13.60
C ALA A 120 4.70 11.39 -14.04
N PRO A 121 5.02 11.39 -15.36
CA PRO A 121 6.41 11.39 -15.83
C PRO A 121 7.16 12.70 -15.56
N GLY A 122 6.47 13.83 -15.37
CA GLY A 122 7.09 15.09 -14.99
C GLY A 122 7.75 14.98 -13.60
N GLU A 123 6.96 14.61 -12.60
CA GLU A 123 7.45 14.39 -11.23
C GLU A 123 8.48 13.25 -11.18
N ALA A 124 8.26 12.17 -11.93
CA ALA A 124 9.21 11.06 -12.04
C ALA A 124 10.60 11.51 -12.49
N ALA A 125 10.68 12.42 -13.46
CA ALA A 125 11.96 12.92 -13.97
C ALA A 125 12.76 13.68 -12.89
N GLU A 126 12.09 14.35 -11.96
CA GLU A 126 12.74 15.07 -10.85
C GLU A 126 13.42 14.09 -9.90
N TYR A 127 12.68 13.08 -9.42
CA TYR A 127 13.23 12.07 -8.50
C TYR A 127 14.30 11.21 -9.15
N LEU A 128 14.14 10.83 -10.41
CA LEU A 128 15.18 10.08 -11.16
C LEU A 128 16.43 10.92 -11.40
N ALA A 129 16.30 12.24 -11.58
CA ALA A 129 17.46 13.12 -11.70
C ALA A 129 18.25 13.20 -10.39
N LEU A 130 17.56 13.28 -9.25
CA LEU A 130 18.19 13.24 -7.93
C LEU A 130 18.91 11.91 -7.70
N ALA A 131 18.27 10.78 -7.96
CA ALA A 131 18.89 9.46 -7.83
C ALA A 131 20.15 9.34 -8.71
N ALA A 132 20.08 9.77 -9.97
CA ALA A 132 21.20 9.73 -10.89
C ALA A 132 22.35 10.67 -10.47
N ALA A 133 22.04 11.81 -9.86
CA ALA A 133 23.05 12.72 -9.31
C ALA A 133 23.73 12.15 -8.05
N MET A 134 22.99 11.46 -7.20
CA MET A 134 23.54 10.80 -6.01
C MET A 134 24.43 9.61 -6.36
N ARG A 135 24.08 8.86 -7.40
CA ARG A 135 24.77 7.64 -7.80
C ARG A 135 25.05 7.63 -9.33
N PRO A 136 25.99 8.47 -9.79
CA PRO A 136 26.35 8.53 -11.20
C PRO A 136 27.04 7.26 -11.72
N ASP A 137 27.54 6.43 -10.81
CA ASP A 137 28.13 5.11 -11.06
C ASP A 137 27.10 4.02 -11.42
N LEU A 138 25.79 4.29 -11.22
CA LEU A 138 24.70 3.33 -11.51
C LEU A 138 24.04 3.67 -12.87
N PRO A 139 24.41 3.00 -13.97
CA PRO A 139 23.93 3.34 -15.31
C PRO A 139 22.43 3.15 -15.50
N HIS A 140 21.79 2.30 -14.70
CA HIS A 140 20.35 2.09 -14.76
C HIS A 140 19.56 3.30 -14.23
N TYR A 141 20.11 4.11 -13.31
CA TYR A 141 19.47 5.34 -12.86
C TYR A 141 19.43 6.39 -13.98
N THR A 142 20.55 6.61 -14.64
CA THR A 142 20.61 7.52 -15.79
C THR A 142 19.81 6.99 -16.98
N GLY A 143 19.74 5.67 -17.15
CA GLY A 143 18.91 5.01 -18.15
C GLY A 143 17.42 5.27 -17.96
N ALA A 144 16.93 5.10 -16.74
CA ALA A 144 15.53 5.38 -16.37
C ALA A 144 15.17 6.85 -16.61
N LEU A 145 16.03 7.78 -16.18
CA LEU A 145 15.84 9.22 -16.40
C LEU A 145 15.74 9.55 -17.91
N ARG A 146 16.61 8.97 -18.72
CA ARG A 146 16.56 9.17 -20.18
C ARG A 146 15.26 8.68 -20.79
N GLY A 147 14.76 7.51 -20.33
CA GLY A 147 13.49 6.95 -20.79
C GLY A 147 12.31 7.86 -20.47
N VAL A 148 12.23 8.36 -19.23
CA VAL A 148 11.17 9.26 -18.82
C VAL A 148 11.22 10.60 -19.56
N ARG A 149 12.41 11.17 -19.77
CA ARG A 149 12.59 12.39 -20.56
C ARG A 149 12.21 12.21 -22.04
N ALA A 150 12.43 11.02 -22.60
CA ALA A 150 11.97 10.71 -23.95
C ALA A 150 10.44 10.67 -24.02
N THR A 151 9.78 10.07 -23.03
CA THR A 151 8.31 10.07 -22.93
C THR A 151 7.74 11.49 -22.84
N LEU A 152 8.34 12.37 -22.04
CA LEU A 152 7.91 13.76 -21.92
C LEU A 152 8.02 14.50 -23.27
N ARG A 153 9.17 14.36 -23.95
CA ARG A 153 9.35 14.98 -25.28
C ARG A 153 8.34 14.47 -26.30
N ALA A 154 8.05 13.18 -26.31
CA ALA A 154 7.04 12.61 -27.21
C ALA A 154 5.64 13.17 -26.93
N ARG A 155 5.26 13.33 -25.66
CA ARG A 155 3.99 13.97 -25.25
C ARG A 155 3.93 15.42 -25.70
N ASP A 156 5.00 16.18 -25.53
CA ASP A 156 5.07 17.59 -25.96
C ASP A 156 4.95 17.73 -27.48
N GLN A 157 5.58 16.83 -28.22
CA GLN A 157 5.49 16.79 -29.69
C GLN A 157 4.06 16.46 -30.14
N ALA A 158 3.44 15.45 -29.53
CA ALA A 158 2.05 15.08 -29.81
C ALA A 158 1.07 16.23 -29.51
N ALA A 159 1.30 16.96 -28.42
CA ALA A 159 0.48 18.12 -28.06
C ALA A 159 0.62 19.30 -29.04
N ARG A 160 1.80 19.45 -29.66
CA ARG A 160 2.04 20.52 -30.67
C ARG A 160 1.60 20.13 -32.08
N GLY A 161 1.53 18.84 -32.40
CA GLY A 161 1.13 18.29 -33.69
C GLY A 161 -0.37 17.97 -33.81
N GLY A 162 -1.23 18.50 -32.94
CA GLY A 162 -2.68 18.35 -33.00
C GLY A 162 -3.29 19.12 -34.20
N PRO A 163 -4.50 18.82 -34.65
CA PRO A 163 -4.98 18.92 -36.02
C PRO A 163 -5.28 20.38 -36.47
N ASP A 164 -4.28 21.08 -36.96
CA ASP A 164 -4.44 22.39 -37.63
C ASP A 164 -4.35 22.30 -39.18
N GLU A 165 -4.24 21.09 -39.76
CA GLU A 165 -4.12 20.97 -41.24
C GLU A 165 -5.29 20.28 -41.94
N ALA A 166 -6.51 20.35 -41.38
CA ALA A 166 -7.70 19.83 -42.08
C ALA A 166 -8.76 20.93 -42.35
N GLY A 167 -8.33 22.12 -42.74
CA GLY A 167 -9.28 23.20 -42.92
C GLY A 167 -8.97 24.28 -43.96
N ALA A 168 -8.02 24.04 -44.88
CA ALA A 168 -7.75 25.02 -45.94
C ALA A 168 -7.56 24.33 -47.27
N GLY A 169 -8.64 23.96 -47.93
CA GLY A 169 -8.57 23.46 -49.31
C GLY A 169 -9.90 22.88 -49.75
N ASP A 170 -10.86 23.73 -50.06
CA ASP A 170 -11.56 23.71 -51.34
C ASP A 170 -12.74 24.70 -51.33
N THR A 171 -12.48 25.85 -51.95
CA THR A 171 -13.58 26.69 -52.47
C THR A 171 -13.14 27.27 -53.75
N GLN A 172 -13.43 26.59 -54.86
CA GLN A 172 -13.66 27.19 -56.16
C GLN A 172 -14.87 26.54 -56.81
#